data_c27c11bb8d7ec17128026bc9aef7ecd9
#
_entry.id   c27c11bb8d7ec17128026bc9aef7ecd9
#
_cell.length_a   1.000
_cell.length_b   1.000
_cell.length_c   1.000
_cell.angle_alpha   90.00
_cell.angle_beta   90.00
_cell.angle_gamma   90.00
#
_symmetry.space_group_name_H-M   'P 1'
#
loop_
_entity.id
_entity.type
_entity.pdbx_description
1 polymer ?
#
loop_
_entity_poly.entity_id
_entity_poly.type
_entity_poly.pdbx_seq_one_letter_code
_entity_poly.pdbx_strand_id
1 'polypeptide(L)'
;MDPTSMHIPILCKDFFIDSYQVHLAKYYGADAILIILSAVPENIANQLYEEALKLDMSVIVEVHTKDEARYSLKFSDALIGINNRNLKTLKTNMNTTFDIHDILINHKGPLISESGIKTKDDLLNVVKKTNIKTFLIGESLLKNIDNNSIFSVL
;
A
#
# COMPACT_ATOMS: atom_id res chain seq x y z
N MET A 1 -22.85 6.06 20.68
CA MET A 1 -21.47 6.21 20.19
C MET A 1 -20.97 7.54 20.71
N ASP A 2 -19.80 7.54 21.36
CA ASP A 2 -19.17 8.77 21.84
C ASP A 2 -18.78 9.63 20.61
N PRO A 3 -19.29 10.85 20.44
CA PRO A 3 -18.98 11.70 19.30
C PRO A 3 -17.52 12.20 19.29
N THR A 4 -16.74 11.84 20.31
CA THR A 4 -15.31 12.18 20.41
C THR A 4 -14.37 11.05 19.97
N SER A 5 -14.89 9.85 19.68
CA SER A 5 -14.06 8.74 19.17
C SER A 5 -13.76 8.94 17.68
N MET A 6 -12.58 9.41 17.39
CA MET A 6 -12.07 9.49 16.02
C MET A 6 -11.87 8.07 15.50
N HIS A 7 -12.68 7.63 14.52
CA HIS A 7 -12.47 6.34 13.86
C HIS A 7 -11.23 6.43 12.97
N ILE A 8 -10.21 5.65 13.32
CA ILE A 8 -9.00 5.52 12.49
C ILE A 8 -9.23 4.35 11.55
N PRO A 9 -9.22 4.54 10.22
CA PRO A 9 -9.41 3.46 9.26
C PRO A 9 -8.37 2.36 9.43
N ILE A 10 -8.82 1.10 9.36
CA ILE A 10 -8.00 -0.10 9.59
C ILE A 10 -7.73 -0.82 8.26
N LEU A 11 -6.45 -0.98 7.90
CA LEU A 11 -6.02 -1.82 6.80
C LEU A 11 -5.78 -3.25 7.28
N CYS A 12 -6.52 -4.22 6.71
CA CYS A 12 -6.17 -5.63 6.82
C CYS A 12 -5.02 -5.95 5.84
N LYS A 13 -3.78 -5.98 6.37
CA LYS A 13 -2.57 -6.22 5.58
C LYS A 13 -2.19 -7.69 5.63
N ASP A 14 -2.73 -8.46 4.68
CA ASP A 14 -2.51 -9.90 4.54
C ASP A 14 -2.41 -10.30 3.07
N PHE A 15 -2.11 -11.57 2.78
CA PHE A 15 -2.15 -12.17 1.45
C PHE A 15 -3.57 -12.62 1.13
N PHE A 16 -4.30 -11.79 0.40
CA PHE A 16 -5.65 -12.11 -0.06
C PHE A 16 -5.54 -12.97 -1.33
N ILE A 17 -6.06 -14.20 -1.28
CA ILE A 17 -6.06 -15.17 -2.38
C ILE A 17 -7.45 -15.68 -2.70
N ASP A 18 -8.45 -15.38 -1.87
CA ASP A 18 -9.83 -15.79 -2.01
C ASP A 18 -10.79 -14.71 -1.50
N SER A 19 -11.93 -14.53 -2.17
CA SER A 19 -12.94 -13.53 -1.81
C SER A 19 -13.51 -13.71 -0.39
N TYR A 20 -13.51 -14.94 0.13
CA TYR A 20 -13.90 -15.19 1.51
C TYR A 20 -13.08 -14.37 2.52
N GLN A 21 -11.78 -14.16 2.25
CA GLN A 21 -10.93 -13.36 3.14
C GLN A 21 -11.38 -11.88 3.17
N VAL A 22 -11.92 -11.35 2.06
CA VAL A 22 -12.46 -9.99 2.00
C VAL A 22 -13.65 -9.84 2.95
N HIS A 23 -14.60 -10.80 2.90
CA HIS A 23 -15.73 -10.85 3.83
C HIS A 23 -15.29 -10.98 5.28
N LEU A 24 -14.29 -11.82 5.54
CA LEU A 24 -13.75 -12.02 6.88
C LEU A 24 -13.08 -10.74 7.41
N ALA A 25 -12.30 -10.04 6.58
CA ALA A 25 -11.69 -8.76 6.94
C ALA A 25 -12.76 -7.71 7.28
N LYS A 26 -13.82 -7.60 6.45
CA LYS A 26 -14.95 -6.70 6.72
C LYS A 26 -15.67 -7.06 8.01
N TYR A 27 -15.93 -8.34 8.26
CA TYR A 27 -16.58 -8.82 9.47
C TYR A 27 -15.81 -8.42 10.75
N TYR A 28 -14.48 -8.46 10.69
CA TYR A 28 -13.63 -8.03 11.80
C TYR A 28 -13.34 -6.53 11.83
N GLY A 29 -14.03 -5.74 11.01
CA GLY A 29 -14.00 -4.28 11.07
C GLY A 29 -12.87 -3.62 10.28
N ALA A 30 -12.28 -4.30 9.30
CA ALA A 30 -11.35 -3.66 8.37
C ALA A 30 -12.08 -2.70 7.43
N ASP A 31 -11.48 -1.54 7.18
CA ASP A 31 -11.94 -0.53 6.23
C ASP A 31 -11.27 -0.67 4.87
N ALA A 32 -10.13 -1.34 4.83
CA ALA A 32 -9.35 -1.53 3.62
C ALA A 32 -8.68 -2.90 3.59
N ILE A 33 -8.42 -3.40 2.37
CA ILE A 33 -7.63 -4.61 2.11
C ILE A 33 -6.40 -4.30 1.24
N LEU A 34 -5.45 -5.25 1.23
CA LEU A 34 -4.27 -5.22 0.37
C LEU A 34 -4.37 -6.31 -0.69
N ILE A 35 -4.24 -5.95 -1.98
CA ILE A 35 -4.13 -6.89 -3.09
C ILE A 35 -2.70 -6.83 -3.61
N ILE A 36 -1.94 -7.92 -3.49
CA ILE A 36 -0.54 -8.01 -3.93
C ILE A 36 -0.53 -8.67 -5.31
N LEU A 37 -0.26 -7.88 -6.38
CA LEU A 37 -0.34 -8.39 -7.75
C LEU A 37 0.64 -9.52 -8.05
N SER A 38 1.80 -9.54 -7.41
CA SER A 38 2.76 -10.65 -7.55
C SER A 38 2.35 -11.94 -6.84
N ALA A 39 1.33 -11.90 -5.97
CA ALA A 39 0.89 -13.04 -5.17
C ALA A 39 -0.30 -13.79 -5.75
N VAL A 40 -1.05 -13.19 -6.69
CA VAL A 40 -2.27 -13.76 -7.25
C VAL A 40 -2.34 -13.59 -8.76
N PRO A 41 -3.04 -14.49 -9.49
CA PRO A 41 -3.37 -14.29 -10.89
C PRO A 41 -4.27 -13.07 -11.10
N GLU A 42 -4.25 -12.49 -12.28
CA GLU A 42 -5.01 -11.29 -12.63
C GLU A 42 -6.53 -11.44 -12.41
N ASN A 43 -7.09 -12.60 -12.72
CA ASN A 43 -8.52 -12.86 -12.51
C ASN A 43 -8.89 -12.83 -11.02
N ILE A 44 -8.02 -13.35 -10.14
CA ILE A 44 -8.25 -13.31 -8.69
C ILE A 44 -8.09 -11.88 -8.17
N ALA A 45 -7.07 -11.12 -8.64
CA ALA A 45 -6.93 -9.72 -8.27
C ALA A 45 -8.19 -8.90 -8.61
N ASN A 46 -8.79 -9.13 -9.79
CA ASN A 46 -10.05 -8.49 -10.18
C ASN A 46 -11.22 -8.88 -9.27
N GLN A 47 -11.37 -10.18 -8.98
CA GLN A 47 -12.44 -10.66 -8.09
C GLN A 47 -12.34 -10.05 -6.69
N LEU A 48 -11.13 -10.01 -6.12
CA LEU A 48 -10.87 -9.42 -4.81
C LEU A 48 -11.21 -7.91 -4.80
N TYR A 49 -10.81 -7.20 -5.86
CA TYR A 49 -11.08 -5.78 -6.00
C TYR A 49 -12.58 -5.49 -6.08
N GLU A 50 -13.29 -6.17 -6.99
CA GLU A 50 -14.75 -6.01 -7.14
C GLU A 50 -15.50 -6.36 -5.85
N GLU A 51 -15.07 -7.41 -5.16
CA GLU A 51 -15.71 -7.83 -3.91
C GLU A 51 -15.49 -6.81 -2.79
N ALA A 52 -14.29 -6.24 -2.68
CA ALA A 52 -14.01 -5.18 -1.71
C ALA A 52 -14.88 -3.94 -1.96
N LEU A 53 -15.04 -3.51 -3.23
CA LEU A 53 -15.89 -2.37 -3.58
C LEU A 53 -17.37 -2.63 -3.25
N LYS A 54 -17.90 -3.84 -3.47
CA LYS A 54 -19.27 -4.21 -3.09
C LYS A 54 -19.51 -4.13 -1.58
N LEU A 55 -18.45 -4.35 -0.79
CA LEU A 55 -18.50 -4.26 0.67
C LEU A 55 -18.17 -2.86 1.21
N ASP A 56 -18.07 -1.87 0.33
CA ASP A 56 -17.68 -0.50 0.69
C ASP A 56 -16.36 -0.46 1.46
N MET A 57 -15.35 -1.15 0.91
CA MET A 57 -13.98 -1.17 1.43
C MET A 57 -13.03 -0.49 0.45
N SER A 58 -12.06 0.23 0.99
CA SER A 58 -10.94 0.74 0.21
C SER A 58 -9.96 -0.38 -0.16
N VAL A 59 -9.25 -0.21 -1.27
CA VAL A 59 -8.27 -1.20 -1.74
C VAL A 59 -6.91 -0.53 -1.96
N ILE A 60 -5.87 -1.15 -1.41
CA ILE A 60 -4.48 -0.88 -1.81
C ILE A 60 -4.06 -1.99 -2.77
N VAL A 61 -3.66 -1.62 -3.98
CA VAL A 61 -3.07 -2.55 -4.96
C VAL A 61 -1.56 -2.40 -4.91
N GLU A 62 -0.87 -3.44 -4.42
CA GLU A 62 0.58 -3.45 -4.24
C GLU A 62 1.27 -3.95 -5.51
N VAL A 63 2.28 -3.20 -5.97
CA VAL A 63 3.08 -3.48 -7.17
C VAL A 63 4.58 -3.47 -6.85
N HIS A 64 5.35 -4.34 -7.56
CA HIS A 64 6.80 -4.49 -7.41
C HIS A 64 7.55 -4.30 -8.73
N THR A 65 6.83 -4.40 -9.86
CA THR A 65 7.41 -4.34 -11.22
C THR A 65 6.68 -3.33 -12.08
N LYS A 66 7.33 -2.92 -13.17
CA LYS A 66 6.74 -2.02 -14.17
C LYS A 66 5.50 -2.63 -14.85
N ASP A 67 5.47 -3.94 -15.02
CA ASP A 67 4.32 -4.62 -15.65
C ASP A 67 3.13 -4.68 -14.70
N GLU A 68 3.37 -5.00 -13.42
CA GLU A 68 2.33 -4.90 -12.39
C GLU A 68 1.79 -3.46 -12.26
N ALA A 69 2.66 -2.44 -12.35
CA ALA A 69 2.23 -1.04 -12.32
C ALA A 69 1.33 -0.69 -13.53
N ARG A 70 1.68 -1.13 -14.74
CA ARG A 70 0.81 -0.94 -15.92
C ARG A 70 -0.54 -1.63 -15.72
N TYR A 71 -0.53 -2.85 -15.22
CA TYR A 71 -1.75 -3.60 -14.94
C TYR A 71 -2.60 -2.94 -13.86
N SER A 72 -1.98 -2.36 -12.83
CA SER A 72 -2.69 -1.72 -11.72
C SER A 72 -3.52 -0.50 -12.13
N LEU A 73 -3.20 0.14 -13.26
CA LEU A 73 -3.93 1.32 -13.76
C LEU A 73 -5.40 1.06 -14.06
N LYS A 74 -5.81 -0.20 -14.21
CA LYS A 74 -7.23 -0.56 -14.39
C LYS A 74 -8.06 -0.46 -13.11
N PHE A 75 -7.44 -0.46 -11.93
CA PHE A 75 -8.09 -0.32 -10.64
C PHE A 75 -8.21 1.17 -10.28
N SER A 76 -9.12 1.87 -10.95
CA SER A 76 -9.20 3.35 -10.95
C SER A 76 -9.42 3.97 -9.57
N ASP A 77 -10.13 3.26 -8.69
CA ASP A 77 -10.51 3.74 -7.36
C ASP A 77 -9.57 3.21 -6.25
N ALA A 78 -8.54 2.45 -6.62
CA ALA A 78 -7.57 1.93 -5.68
C ALA A 78 -6.50 2.96 -5.32
N LEU A 79 -5.91 2.81 -4.13
CA LEU A 79 -4.60 3.36 -3.83
C LEU A 79 -3.54 2.39 -4.40
N ILE A 80 -2.47 2.91 -5.02
CA ILE A 80 -1.40 2.05 -5.53
C ILE A 80 -0.21 2.09 -4.61
N GLY A 81 0.13 0.94 -4.04
CA GLY A 81 1.30 0.75 -3.19
C GLY A 81 2.51 0.28 -3.99
N ILE A 82 3.58 1.08 -4.04
CA ILE A 82 4.85 0.70 -4.66
C ILE A 82 5.74 0.10 -3.58
N ASN A 83 5.88 -1.23 -3.59
CA ASN A 83 6.66 -1.93 -2.57
C ASN A 83 8.13 -2.06 -2.98
N ASN A 84 9.01 -1.40 -2.22
CA ASN A 84 10.46 -1.46 -2.40
C ASN A 84 11.07 -2.79 -1.95
N ARG A 85 10.31 -3.66 -1.28
CA ARG A 85 10.77 -4.97 -0.82
C ARG A 85 10.49 -6.04 -1.86
N ASN A 86 11.52 -6.69 -2.35
CA ASN A 86 11.38 -7.88 -3.18
C ASN A 86 10.88 -9.05 -2.31
N LEU A 87 9.70 -9.61 -2.62
CA LEU A 87 9.09 -10.66 -1.80
C LEU A 87 9.83 -12.00 -1.82
N LYS A 88 10.68 -12.25 -2.83
CA LYS A 88 11.48 -13.50 -2.93
C LYS A 88 12.78 -13.42 -2.14
N THR A 89 13.45 -12.24 -2.16
CA THR A 89 14.77 -12.07 -1.54
C THR A 89 14.70 -11.32 -0.22
N LEU A 90 13.56 -10.71 0.09
CA LEU A 90 13.28 -9.81 1.22
C LEU A 90 14.19 -8.56 1.26
N LYS A 91 15.00 -8.34 0.24
CA LYS A 91 15.83 -7.14 0.12
C LYS A 91 15.01 -5.94 -0.31
N THR A 92 15.34 -4.77 0.22
CA THR A 92 14.70 -3.49 -0.15
C THR A 92 15.57 -2.70 -1.12
N ASN A 93 14.94 -2.07 -2.13
CA ASN A 93 15.59 -1.18 -3.07
C ASN A 93 14.68 0.04 -3.32
N MET A 94 15.05 1.20 -2.81
CA MET A 94 14.29 2.44 -2.96
C MET A 94 14.12 2.91 -4.41
N ASN A 95 14.99 2.45 -5.32
CA ASN A 95 14.86 2.77 -6.74
C ASN A 95 13.57 2.19 -7.34
N THR A 96 12.98 1.13 -6.76
CA THR A 96 11.70 0.59 -7.20
C THR A 96 10.62 1.67 -7.25
N THR A 97 10.51 2.49 -6.20
CA THR A 97 9.56 3.62 -6.17
C THR A 97 9.82 4.59 -7.32
N PHE A 98 11.07 4.96 -7.58
CA PHE A 98 11.42 5.92 -8.62
C PHE A 98 11.19 5.36 -10.03
N ASP A 99 11.56 4.10 -10.27
CA ASP A 99 11.44 3.42 -11.57
C ASP A 99 9.98 3.16 -11.97
N ILE A 100 9.09 3.02 -10.99
CA ILE A 100 7.66 2.72 -11.21
C ILE A 100 6.82 3.98 -11.24
N HIS A 101 7.17 5.01 -10.48
CA HIS A 101 6.40 6.25 -10.32
C HIS A 101 5.95 6.86 -11.66
N ASP A 102 6.84 6.94 -12.65
CA ASP A 102 6.55 7.57 -13.94
C ASP A 102 5.44 6.84 -14.73
N ILE A 103 5.27 5.54 -14.50
CA ILE A 103 4.19 4.75 -15.10
C ILE A 103 2.84 5.13 -14.47
N LEU A 104 2.85 5.44 -13.18
CA LEU A 104 1.65 5.72 -12.38
C LEU A 104 1.29 7.20 -12.29
N ILE A 105 2.02 8.09 -12.96
CA ILE A 105 1.86 9.55 -12.83
C ILE A 105 0.45 10.06 -13.17
N ASN A 106 -0.27 9.33 -14.02
CA ASN A 106 -1.64 9.65 -14.43
C ASN A 106 -2.71 8.90 -13.61
N HIS A 107 -2.30 8.08 -12.65
CA HIS A 107 -3.26 7.44 -11.74
C HIS A 107 -3.92 8.51 -10.86
N LYS A 108 -5.25 8.46 -10.74
CA LYS A 108 -6.02 9.49 -10.02
C LYS A 108 -6.00 9.30 -8.50
N GLY A 109 -5.84 8.06 -8.06
CA GLY A 109 -5.78 7.71 -6.62
C GLY A 109 -4.42 8.03 -6.00
N PRO A 110 -4.32 8.00 -4.67
CA PRO A 110 -3.06 8.19 -3.97
C PRO A 110 -2.03 7.10 -4.32
N LEU A 111 -0.77 7.51 -4.46
CA LEU A 111 0.37 6.59 -4.53
C LEU A 111 0.99 6.47 -3.13
N ILE A 112 1.40 5.26 -2.77
CA ILE A 112 2.01 4.92 -1.48
C ILE A 112 3.40 4.35 -1.76
N SER A 113 4.45 4.84 -1.09
CA SER A 113 5.75 4.17 -1.08
C SER A 113 5.85 3.26 0.14
N GLU A 114 6.13 1.97 -0.10
CA GLU A 114 6.13 0.94 0.93
C GLU A 114 7.52 0.32 1.11
N SER A 115 7.88 0.01 2.34
CA SER A 115 9.13 -0.64 2.72
C SER A 115 10.40 0.17 2.40
N GLY A 116 11.47 -0.09 3.15
CA GLY A 116 12.80 0.46 2.90
C GLY A 116 13.03 1.88 3.41
N ILE A 117 12.02 2.60 3.87
CA ILE A 117 12.15 3.93 4.49
C ILE A 117 12.62 3.72 5.93
N LYS A 118 13.83 4.16 6.24
CA LYS A 118 14.48 3.98 7.54
C LYS A 118 14.78 5.31 8.23
N THR A 119 14.93 6.37 7.46
CA THR A 119 15.34 7.69 7.93
C THR A 119 14.43 8.77 7.38
N LYS A 120 14.49 9.96 8.00
CA LYS A 120 13.88 11.18 7.48
C LYS A 120 14.33 11.51 6.07
N ASP A 121 15.62 11.33 5.78
CA ASP A 121 16.22 11.64 4.49
C ASP A 121 15.68 10.71 3.39
N ASP A 122 15.42 9.42 3.68
CA ASP A 122 14.77 8.51 2.75
C ASP A 122 13.39 9.03 2.36
N LEU A 123 12.58 9.44 3.36
CA LEU A 123 11.26 9.98 3.16
C LEU A 123 11.29 11.26 2.32
N LEU A 124 12.14 12.23 2.71
CA LEU A 124 12.28 13.49 1.97
C LEU A 124 12.76 13.28 0.53
N ASN A 125 13.64 12.30 0.30
CA ASN A 125 14.11 11.95 -1.04
C ASN A 125 12.96 11.43 -1.93
N VAL A 126 12.08 10.56 -1.38
CA VAL A 126 10.88 10.09 -2.10
C VAL A 126 9.98 11.28 -2.42
N VAL A 127 9.61 12.10 -1.45
CA VAL A 127 8.76 13.29 -1.66
C VAL A 127 9.33 14.20 -2.74
N LYS A 128 10.63 14.50 -2.66
CA LYS A 128 11.31 15.41 -3.62
C LYS A 128 11.31 14.88 -5.04
N LYS A 129 11.49 13.57 -5.23
CA LYS A 129 11.62 12.97 -6.57
C LYS A 129 10.29 12.58 -7.21
N THR A 130 9.27 12.27 -6.41
CA THR A 130 8.02 11.69 -6.92
C THR A 130 6.77 12.46 -6.50
N ASN A 131 6.87 13.39 -5.58
CA ASN A 131 5.73 14.05 -4.92
C ASN A 131 4.78 13.08 -4.18
N ILE A 132 5.18 11.81 -3.96
CA ILE A 132 4.44 10.86 -3.11
C ILE A 132 4.57 11.34 -1.65
N LYS A 133 3.42 11.48 -0.97
CA LYS A 133 3.33 11.96 0.42
C LYS A 133 2.72 10.92 1.36
N THR A 134 2.36 9.75 0.84
CA THR A 134 1.78 8.66 1.61
C THR A 134 2.76 7.50 1.70
N PHE A 135 2.96 6.98 2.90
CA PHE A 135 3.97 5.96 3.18
C PHE A 135 3.38 4.83 4.02
N LEU A 136 3.80 3.61 3.75
CA LEU A 136 3.51 2.46 4.59
C LEU A 136 4.83 1.97 5.23
N ILE A 137 4.98 2.26 6.53
CA ILE A 137 6.21 2.03 7.29
C ILE A 137 5.85 1.21 8.54
N GLY A 138 6.41 0.01 8.65
CA GLY A 138 6.23 -0.85 9.83
C GLY A 138 7.55 -1.10 10.55
N GLU A 139 8.47 -1.82 9.91
CA GLU A 139 9.69 -2.35 10.52
C GLU A 139 10.57 -1.28 11.18
N SER A 140 10.83 -0.17 10.50
CA SER A 140 11.69 0.90 11.03
C SER A 140 11.05 1.66 12.18
N LEU A 141 9.72 1.81 12.20
CA LEU A 141 8.99 2.42 13.31
C LEU A 141 9.00 1.52 14.55
N LEU A 142 8.78 0.22 14.37
CA LEU A 142 8.72 -0.74 15.48
C LEU A 142 10.11 -1.01 16.10
N LYS A 143 11.18 -0.96 15.31
CA LYS A 143 12.55 -1.18 15.82
C LYS A 143 13.10 -0.04 16.66
N ASN A 144 12.60 1.18 16.49
CA ASN A 144 13.15 2.41 17.11
C ASN A 144 12.03 3.29 17.68
N ILE A 145 11.06 2.72 18.41
CA ILE A 145 9.90 3.44 18.92
C ILE A 145 10.30 4.70 19.72
N ASP A 146 11.33 4.61 20.56
CA ASP A 146 11.73 5.68 21.48
C ASP A 146 12.56 6.81 20.82
N ASN A 147 13.15 6.57 19.64
CA ASN A 147 14.06 7.50 18.97
C ASN A 147 13.73 7.71 17.48
N ASN A 148 12.45 7.68 17.13
CA ASN A 148 12.07 7.66 15.72
C ASN A 148 12.00 9.08 15.14
N SER A 149 13.11 9.53 14.54
CA SER A 149 13.22 10.83 13.87
C SER A 149 12.25 10.98 12.65
N ILE A 150 11.66 9.89 12.17
CA ILE A 150 10.68 9.92 11.08
C ILE A 150 9.43 10.68 11.51
N PHE A 151 8.98 10.54 12.76
CA PHE A 151 7.80 11.26 13.29
C PHE A 151 8.00 12.77 13.42
N SER A 152 9.23 13.26 13.47
CA SER A 152 9.49 14.71 13.57
C SER A 152 9.24 15.47 12.26
N VAL A 153 8.77 14.78 11.21
CA VAL A 153 8.49 15.34 9.87
C VAL A 153 7.01 15.55 9.63
N LEU A 154 6.18 14.89 10.46
CA LEU A 154 4.71 15.00 10.44
C LEU A 154 4.26 16.11 11.37
#